data_7b1356f2675b77814eb163aea2a0258e
#
_entry.id   7b1356f2675b77814eb163aea2a0258e
#
_cell.length_a   1.000
_cell.length_b   1.000
_cell.length_c   1.000
_cell.angle_alpha   90.00
_cell.angle_beta   90.00
_cell.angle_gamma   90.00
#
_symmetry.space_group_name_H-M   'P 1'
#
loop_
_entity.id
_entity.type
_entity.pdbx_description
1 polymer ?
#
loop_
_entity_poly.entity_id
_entity_poly.type
_entity_poly.pdbx_seq_one_letter_code
_entity_poly.pdbx_strand_id
1 'polypeptide(L)'
;MQNREEAEALLKDFWLRGITSVVVNEHLKGDLIKFYGVSGTDFFYWFYPSKCGHRSKFGLEVINGDAQGIAFDADALKAEADKAADMLGVPVYGGDCVVGEDGSVKIIDFNDWPSFAPCRDEAAFHIATKMIQE
;
A
#
# COMPACT_ATOMS: atom_id res chain seq x y z
N MET A 1 1.94 3.46 19.71
CA MET A 1 2.92 3.51 20.81
C MET A 1 3.63 4.85 20.76
N GLN A 2 3.52 5.63 21.79
CA GLN A 2 4.17 6.97 21.82
C GLN A 2 5.37 7.00 22.78
N ASN A 3 5.50 6.01 23.66
CA ASN A 3 6.60 5.94 24.62
C ASN A 3 6.95 4.49 24.97
N ARG A 4 8.04 4.31 25.74
CA ARG A 4 8.57 3.01 26.12
C ARG A 4 7.61 2.24 27.04
N GLU A 5 6.90 2.91 27.95
CA GLU A 5 6.01 2.25 28.90
C GLU A 5 4.81 1.62 28.18
N GLU A 6 4.22 2.33 27.22
CA GLU A 6 3.16 1.78 26.35
C GLU A 6 3.67 0.59 25.53
N ALA A 7 4.89 0.67 25.01
CA ALA A 7 5.49 -0.44 24.26
C ALA A 7 5.66 -1.69 25.13
N GLU A 8 6.19 -1.54 26.34
CA GLU A 8 6.38 -2.64 27.30
C GLU A 8 5.04 -3.26 27.72
N ALA A 9 4.02 -2.43 27.97
CA ALA A 9 2.69 -2.92 28.32
C ALA A 9 2.05 -3.71 27.17
N LEU A 10 2.16 -3.22 25.94
CA LEU A 10 1.63 -3.88 24.74
C LEU A 10 2.36 -5.21 24.46
N LEU A 11 3.68 -5.23 24.56
CA LEU A 11 4.48 -6.46 24.39
C LEU A 11 4.13 -7.50 25.45
N LYS A 12 3.87 -7.08 26.68
CA LYS A 12 3.43 -7.98 27.75
C LYS A 12 2.03 -8.56 27.45
N ASP A 13 1.10 -7.77 26.94
CA ASP A 13 -0.21 -8.26 26.51
C ASP A 13 -0.09 -9.29 25.38
N PHE A 14 0.71 -9.03 24.36
CA PHE A 14 0.98 -10.00 23.29
C PHE A 14 1.56 -11.30 23.84
N TRP A 15 2.52 -11.21 24.74
CA TRP A 15 3.11 -12.39 25.38
C TRP A 15 2.09 -13.21 26.16
N LEU A 16 1.22 -12.57 26.95
CA LEU A 16 0.16 -13.25 27.70
C LEU A 16 -0.85 -13.94 26.78
N ARG A 17 -1.02 -13.46 25.54
CA ARG A 17 -1.85 -14.07 24.50
C ARG A 17 -1.12 -15.13 23.68
N GLY A 18 0.11 -15.49 24.04
CA GLY A 18 0.92 -16.49 23.34
C GLY A 18 1.58 -15.99 22.06
N ILE A 19 1.58 -14.67 21.80
CA ILE A 19 2.26 -14.06 20.63
C ILE A 19 3.71 -13.79 21.04
N THR A 20 4.63 -14.58 20.48
CA THR A 20 6.05 -14.55 20.87
C THR A 20 6.92 -13.66 19.97
N SER A 21 6.38 -13.21 18.84
CA SER A 21 7.09 -12.34 17.88
C SER A 21 6.17 -11.24 17.38
N VAL A 22 6.67 -10.03 17.30
CA VAL A 22 5.96 -8.86 16.76
C VAL A 22 6.86 -8.07 15.83
N VAL A 23 6.26 -7.41 14.85
CA VAL A 23 6.96 -6.45 14.00
C VAL A 23 6.67 -5.03 14.52
N VAL A 24 7.72 -4.25 14.66
CA VAL A 24 7.62 -2.85 15.07
C VAL A 24 8.08 -1.97 13.91
N ASN A 25 7.17 -1.19 13.37
CA ASN A 25 7.46 -0.28 12.26
C ASN A 25 7.40 1.18 12.73
N GLU A 26 8.11 2.05 12.02
CA GLU A 26 7.95 3.50 12.14
C GLU A 26 6.50 3.89 11.81
N HIS A 27 5.92 4.80 12.60
CA HIS A 27 4.64 5.42 12.24
C HIS A 27 4.89 6.58 11.27
N LEU A 28 4.45 6.42 10.03
CA LEU A 28 4.57 7.44 9.00
C LEU A 28 3.36 8.38 9.06
N LYS A 29 3.62 9.69 9.04
CA LYS A 29 2.58 10.73 8.93
C LYS A 29 2.42 11.14 7.48
N GLY A 30 1.18 11.31 7.04
CA GLY A 30 0.88 11.73 5.68
C GLY A 30 -0.40 11.09 5.13
N ASP A 31 -0.62 11.23 3.85
CA ASP A 31 -1.76 10.66 3.14
C ASP A 31 -1.51 9.20 2.81
N LEU A 32 -2.42 8.34 3.22
CA LEU A 32 -2.43 6.94 2.79
C LEU A 32 -3.05 6.86 1.39
N ILE A 33 -2.34 6.24 0.45
CA ILE A 33 -2.85 5.89 -0.87
C ILE A 33 -2.66 4.40 -1.15
N LYS A 34 -3.59 3.85 -1.94
CA LYS A 34 -3.49 2.50 -2.52
C LYS A 34 -3.12 2.61 -3.98
N PHE A 35 -2.33 1.65 -4.45
CA PHE A 35 -1.96 1.58 -5.85
C PHE A 35 -2.07 0.15 -6.41
N TYR A 36 -2.26 0.07 -7.72
CA TYR A 36 -2.26 -1.16 -8.51
C TYR A 36 -1.46 -0.93 -9.78
N GLY A 37 -0.72 -1.93 -10.21
CA GLY A 37 0.06 -1.85 -11.44
C GLY A 37 0.30 -3.21 -12.09
N VAL A 38 0.76 -3.15 -13.34
CA VAL A 38 1.26 -4.29 -14.11
C VAL A 38 2.62 -3.90 -14.66
N SER A 39 3.69 -4.50 -14.11
CA SER A 39 5.07 -4.18 -14.46
C SER A 39 5.32 -4.36 -15.96
N GLY A 40 6.05 -3.41 -16.55
CA GLY A 40 6.34 -3.40 -17.99
C GLY A 40 5.18 -2.97 -18.87
N THR A 41 4.10 -2.42 -18.31
CA THR A 41 3.00 -1.78 -19.04
C THR A 41 2.80 -0.33 -18.57
N ASP A 42 1.97 0.44 -19.29
CA ASP A 42 1.63 1.81 -18.86
C ASP A 42 0.57 1.84 -17.76
N PHE A 43 0.02 0.70 -17.38
CA PHE A 43 -1.03 0.64 -16.37
C PHE A 43 -0.49 0.92 -14.97
N PHE A 44 -1.02 1.99 -14.35
CA PHE A 44 -0.83 2.30 -12.94
C PHE A 44 -2.04 3.07 -12.43
N TYR A 45 -2.71 2.53 -11.43
CA TYR A 45 -3.91 3.12 -10.84
C TYR A 45 -3.67 3.36 -9.35
N TRP A 46 -3.93 4.57 -8.88
CA TRP A 46 -3.83 4.91 -7.46
C TRP A 46 -5.05 5.69 -6.97
N PHE A 47 -5.35 5.60 -5.69
CA PHE A 47 -6.49 6.28 -5.10
C PHE A 47 -6.33 6.45 -3.59
N TYR A 48 -7.11 7.38 -3.03
CA TYR A 48 -7.26 7.54 -1.59
C TYR A 48 -8.33 6.59 -1.06
N PRO A 49 -8.04 5.64 -0.15
CA PRO A 49 -9.02 4.71 0.40
C PRO A 49 -10.19 5.43 1.10
N SER A 50 -9.90 6.56 1.77
CA SER A 50 -10.91 7.37 2.47
C SER A 50 -11.95 8.02 1.54
N LYS A 51 -11.61 8.22 0.25
CA LYS A 51 -12.48 8.86 -0.75
C LYS A 51 -13.21 7.87 -1.65
N CYS A 52 -12.72 6.65 -1.75
CA CYS A 52 -13.38 5.59 -2.50
C CYS A 52 -14.35 4.87 -1.56
N GLY A 53 -15.64 4.78 -1.91
CA GLY A 53 -16.67 4.08 -1.13
C GLY A 53 -16.43 2.58 -0.87
N HIS A 54 -15.28 2.06 -1.27
CA HIS A 54 -14.77 0.74 -0.93
C HIS A 54 -14.02 0.79 0.41
N ARG A 55 -14.79 0.70 1.49
CA ARG A 55 -14.20 0.51 2.83
C ARG A 55 -13.44 -0.80 2.86
N SER A 56 -12.21 -0.78 3.40
CA SER A 56 -11.48 -2.02 3.64
C SER A 56 -12.30 -2.91 4.59
N LYS A 57 -12.11 -4.22 4.50
CA LYS A 57 -12.78 -5.19 5.40
C LYS A 57 -12.51 -4.91 6.89
N PHE A 58 -11.53 -4.09 7.20
CA PHE A 58 -11.06 -3.83 8.57
C PHE A 58 -11.44 -2.44 9.08
N GLY A 59 -12.03 -1.54 8.24
CA GLY A 59 -12.47 -0.22 8.68
C GLY A 59 -11.37 0.71 9.20
N LEU A 60 -10.11 0.39 8.89
CA LEU A 60 -8.93 1.10 9.41
C LEU A 60 -8.70 2.48 8.78
N GLU A 61 -9.39 2.79 7.68
CA GLU A 61 -9.32 4.10 7.01
C GLU A 61 -9.70 5.24 7.95
N VAL A 62 -10.57 4.97 8.91
CA VAL A 62 -11.01 5.96 9.92
C VAL A 62 -9.87 6.35 10.88
N ILE A 63 -8.91 5.45 11.09
CA ILE A 63 -7.77 5.67 12.00
C ILE A 63 -6.73 6.59 11.37
N ASN A 64 -6.58 6.53 10.05
CA ASN A 64 -5.58 7.34 9.31
C ASN A 64 -6.08 8.77 9.01
N GLY A 65 -7.36 9.05 9.26
CA GLY A 65 -7.97 10.33 8.95
C GLY A 65 -8.26 10.53 7.46
N ASP A 66 -8.80 11.70 7.12
CA ASP A 66 -9.07 12.07 5.73
C ASP A 66 -7.78 12.50 5.03
N ALA A 67 -7.60 12.04 3.77
CA ALA A 67 -6.48 12.46 2.95
C ALA A 67 -6.54 13.98 2.69
N GLN A 68 -5.42 14.65 2.90
CA GLN A 68 -5.24 16.09 2.71
C GLN A 68 -5.03 16.47 1.24
N GLY A 69 -4.65 15.50 0.41
CA GLY A 69 -4.35 15.70 -1.01
C GLY A 69 -2.95 16.24 -1.21
N ILE A 70 -1.99 15.73 -0.44
CA ILE A 70 -0.58 16.10 -0.57
C ILE A 70 -0.10 15.74 -1.98
N ALA A 71 0.52 16.70 -2.67
CA ALA A 71 1.04 16.49 -4.01
C ALA A 71 2.27 15.58 -3.97
N PHE A 72 2.32 14.62 -4.90
CA PHE A 72 3.44 13.70 -5.06
C PHE A 72 3.62 13.35 -6.55
N ASP A 73 4.75 12.76 -6.88
CA ASP A 73 5.06 12.29 -8.23
C ASP A 73 4.56 10.84 -8.40
N ALA A 74 3.45 10.68 -9.11
CA ALA A 74 2.84 9.37 -9.37
C ALA A 74 3.69 8.52 -10.34
N ASP A 75 4.41 9.14 -11.26
CA ASP A 75 5.29 8.43 -12.20
C ASP A 75 6.52 7.88 -11.47
N ALA A 76 7.06 8.66 -10.52
CA ALA A 76 8.13 8.19 -9.66
C ALA A 76 7.67 7.03 -8.76
N LEU A 77 6.47 7.09 -8.19
CA LEU A 77 5.90 5.97 -7.43
C LEU A 77 5.73 4.73 -8.30
N LYS A 78 5.20 4.88 -9.54
CA LYS A 78 5.09 3.78 -10.49
C LYS A 78 6.45 3.12 -10.75
N ALA A 79 7.47 3.93 -11.03
CA ALA A 79 8.82 3.43 -11.31
C ALA A 79 9.41 2.64 -10.13
N GLU A 80 9.22 3.11 -8.89
CA GLU A 80 9.64 2.40 -7.68
C GLU A 80 8.85 1.10 -7.48
N ALA A 81 7.54 1.11 -7.72
CA ALA A 81 6.67 -0.06 -7.61
C ALA A 81 7.01 -1.11 -8.68
N ASP A 82 7.24 -0.71 -9.94
CA ASP A 82 7.67 -1.60 -11.03
C ASP A 82 9.00 -2.27 -10.69
N LYS A 83 9.96 -1.50 -10.17
CA LYS A 83 11.25 -2.03 -9.72
C LYS A 83 11.10 -3.05 -8.57
N ALA A 84 10.24 -2.77 -7.61
CA ALA A 84 9.94 -3.72 -6.54
C ALA A 84 9.27 -5.00 -7.08
N ALA A 85 8.33 -4.85 -8.00
CA ALA A 85 7.66 -5.96 -8.69
C ALA A 85 8.65 -6.87 -9.41
N ASP A 86 9.58 -6.29 -10.17
CA ASP A 86 10.61 -7.04 -10.90
C ASP A 86 11.55 -7.77 -9.94
N MET A 87 11.98 -7.13 -8.86
CA MET A 87 12.86 -7.75 -7.85
C MET A 87 12.18 -8.91 -7.11
N LEU A 88 10.88 -8.82 -6.88
CA LEU A 88 10.08 -9.84 -6.19
C LEU A 88 9.54 -10.92 -7.13
N GLY A 89 9.58 -10.71 -8.45
CA GLY A 89 8.99 -11.61 -9.44
C GLY A 89 7.46 -11.58 -9.43
N VAL A 90 6.85 -10.43 -9.11
CA VAL A 90 5.39 -10.25 -9.00
C VAL A 90 4.90 -9.19 -10.00
N PRO A 91 4.80 -9.52 -11.30
CA PRO A 91 4.49 -8.54 -12.33
C PRO A 91 3.09 -7.90 -12.22
N VAL A 92 2.15 -8.57 -11.57
CA VAL A 92 0.79 -8.08 -11.31
C VAL A 92 0.69 -7.73 -9.84
N TYR A 93 0.73 -6.46 -9.51
CA TYR A 93 0.96 -6.01 -8.14
C TYR A 93 -0.03 -4.96 -7.66
N GLY A 94 -0.04 -4.75 -6.37
CA GLY A 94 -0.66 -3.63 -5.69
C GLY A 94 -0.07 -3.42 -4.32
N GLY A 95 -0.40 -2.31 -3.70
CA GLY A 95 0.12 -2.00 -2.38
C GLY A 95 -0.46 -0.73 -1.77
N ASP A 96 0.08 -0.42 -0.62
CA ASP A 96 -0.20 0.79 0.11
C ASP A 96 1.07 1.63 0.24
N CYS A 97 0.93 2.95 0.16
CA CYS A 97 2.03 3.87 0.46
C CYS A 97 1.55 5.09 1.24
N VAL A 98 2.48 5.74 1.91
CA VAL A 98 2.24 6.99 2.62
C VAL A 98 2.97 8.11 1.90
N VAL A 99 2.23 9.18 1.59
CA VAL A 99 2.76 10.43 1.04
C VAL A 99 3.01 11.39 2.19
N GLY A 100 4.27 11.66 2.47
CA GLY A 100 4.69 12.60 3.51
C GLY A 100 4.38 14.06 3.16
N GLU A 101 4.40 14.94 4.16
CA GLU A 101 4.12 16.38 3.98
C GLU A 101 5.07 17.07 2.97
N ASP A 102 6.25 16.51 2.76
CA ASP A 102 7.26 16.95 1.80
C ASP A 102 7.09 16.35 0.39
N GLY A 103 6.01 15.60 0.16
CA GLY A 103 5.74 14.88 -1.09
C GLY A 103 6.55 13.59 -1.27
N SER A 104 7.36 13.22 -0.29
CA SER A 104 8.05 11.92 -0.32
C SER A 104 7.08 10.76 -0.21
N VAL A 105 7.35 9.65 -0.91
CA VAL A 105 6.50 8.47 -0.92
C VAL A 105 7.24 7.30 -0.30
N LYS A 106 6.58 6.59 0.63
CA LYS A 106 7.09 5.35 1.21
C LYS A 106 6.08 4.22 1.02
N ILE A 107 6.45 3.21 0.24
CA ILE A 107 5.66 1.98 0.10
C ILE A 107 5.74 1.22 1.42
N ILE A 108 4.58 0.85 1.98
CA ILE A 108 4.45 0.18 3.27
C ILE A 108 3.87 -1.23 3.18
N ASP A 109 3.24 -1.54 2.06
CA ASP A 109 2.70 -2.87 1.76
C ASP A 109 2.81 -3.13 0.27
N PHE A 110 3.13 -4.39 -0.11
CA PHE A 110 3.26 -4.81 -1.49
C PHE A 110 2.72 -6.22 -1.66
N ASN A 111 1.74 -6.39 -2.54
CA ASN A 111 1.01 -7.63 -2.72
C ASN A 111 1.01 -8.08 -4.18
N ASP A 112 1.05 -9.39 -4.41
CA ASP A 112 0.75 -9.98 -5.70
C ASP A 112 -0.78 -10.13 -5.91
N TRP A 113 -1.22 -10.06 -7.17
CA TRP A 113 -2.62 -10.26 -7.57
C TRP A 113 -3.66 -9.58 -6.66
N PRO A 114 -3.63 -8.24 -6.52
CA PRO A 114 -4.62 -7.53 -5.73
C PRO A 114 -6.02 -7.60 -6.36
N SER A 115 -7.04 -7.13 -5.64
CA SER A 115 -8.43 -7.24 -6.10
C SER A 115 -8.78 -6.40 -7.34
N PHE A 116 -8.03 -5.34 -7.63
CA PHE A 116 -8.31 -4.35 -8.68
C PHE A 116 -9.74 -3.79 -8.66
N ALA A 117 -10.41 -3.81 -7.52
CA ALA A 117 -11.84 -3.52 -7.42
C ALA A 117 -12.28 -2.23 -8.13
N PRO A 118 -11.56 -1.10 -8.07
CA PRO A 118 -11.95 0.14 -8.74
C PRO A 118 -11.57 0.22 -10.24
N CYS A 119 -10.74 -0.71 -10.76
CA CYS A 119 -10.15 -0.60 -12.10
C CYS A 119 -10.02 -1.96 -12.82
N ARG A 120 -10.94 -2.90 -12.56
CA ARG A 120 -10.84 -4.30 -13.02
C ARG A 120 -10.70 -4.47 -14.53
N ASP A 121 -11.52 -3.77 -15.29
CA ASP A 121 -11.57 -3.95 -16.75
C ASP A 121 -10.26 -3.47 -17.40
N GLU A 122 -9.76 -2.32 -16.95
CA GLU A 122 -8.48 -1.79 -17.41
C GLU A 122 -7.31 -2.68 -16.99
N ALA A 123 -7.28 -3.10 -15.72
CA ALA A 123 -6.27 -4.01 -15.22
C ALA A 123 -6.27 -5.34 -16.00
N ALA A 124 -7.44 -5.92 -16.26
CA ALA A 124 -7.57 -7.17 -17.01
C ALA A 124 -6.97 -7.08 -18.42
N PHE A 125 -7.16 -5.95 -19.10
CA PHE A 125 -6.57 -5.71 -20.43
C PHE A 125 -5.03 -5.71 -20.38
N HIS A 126 -4.44 -5.00 -19.40
CA HIS A 126 -2.99 -4.91 -19.26
C HIS A 126 -2.36 -6.23 -18.77
N ILE A 127 -3.05 -6.95 -17.87
CA ILE A 127 -2.63 -8.28 -17.43
C ILE A 127 -2.61 -9.25 -18.63
N ALA A 128 -3.69 -9.29 -19.44
CA ALA A 128 -3.74 -10.13 -20.62
C ALA A 128 -2.65 -9.78 -21.64
N THR A 129 -2.40 -8.51 -21.86
CA THR A 129 -1.33 -8.03 -22.75
C THR A 129 0.03 -8.50 -22.28
N LYS A 130 0.33 -8.37 -20.99
CA LYS A 130 1.59 -8.82 -20.38
C LYS A 130 1.79 -10.32 -20.55
N MET A 131 0.75 -11.13 -20.28
CA MET A 131 0.81 -12.60 -20.36
C MET A 131 0.99 -13.13 -21.79
N ILE A 132 0.60 -12.37 -22.82
CA ILE A 132 0.76 -12.76 -24.23
C ILE A 132 2.19 -12.45 -24.72
N GLN A 133 2.88 -11.50 -24.09
CA GLN A 133 4.22 -11.06 -24.49
C GLN A 133 5.36 -11.90 -23.87
N GLU A 134 5.05 -12.71 -22.88
CA GLU A 134 5.95 -13.72 -22.29
C GLU A 134 5.86 -15.08 -23.00
#